data_b3c3657e0f9f16fbf6af566ed906c82f
#
_entry.id   b3c3657e0f9f16fbf6af566ed906c82f
#
_cell.length_a   1.000
_cell.length_b   1.000
_cell.length_c   1.000
_cell.angle_alpha   90.00
_cell.angle_beta   90.00
_cell.angle_gamma   90.00
#
_symmetry.space_group_name_H-M   'P 1'
#
loop_
_entity.id
_entity.type
_entity.pdbx_description
1 polymer ?
#
loop_
_entity_poly.entity_id
_entity_poly.type
_entity_poly.pdbx_seq_one_letter_code
_entity_poly.pdbx_strand_id
1 'polypeptide(L)'
;LLQIIGSINTTLYQQFKNIIKLNFTSVLIVNLVILHSNSQKNKKMSQLSYLGINSPANLFWNLTPEELTQHTIDKNQGTTNDTGALVVMTGEFTGRSPKDKFMVKDSITENHVDWANTNFNIPFSSENFDKLYNKVVAYLDGKDIYSRDCEACADPAYKLNVRVVTEYPWSNMFAYNMFIRPKDTSNFAADWHVICAPGFKADPAVDGTRQSNFAVLNFTRKIALIGGTGYTGEIKKGIFTVLNFVLPVDKGVFPMHCSANIGKDGDTALFFGLSGTGKTTLSADPNRGLIGDDEHGWTGNGVFNFEGGCYAKCIDLTEEKEPDIYKAIKPGAILENIDFYPGTNKVDFASCTITENTRVSYPLYHIENAVEPSVGNIPNNVFFLTYDAYGVLPPISRLNSAQAMYYFMSGFTAKVAGTEAGVTEPQLTFSACFGAPFLPLHPSRYAELLGKKMQASGANVWMINTGMIGGVYGVGSRMKLPYTRAMITAALTGKLNEVEYFKHPVFGLEIPKSCDGVPSELLNPREAWTDKSAYDAQAIKLAEAFNKNFEKFAGNTTAEILAAAPKLSAQA
;
A
#
# COMPACT_ATOMS: atom_id res chain seq x y z
N LEU A 1 -26.35 -19.98 -80.69
CA LEU A 1 -25.19 -20.49 -79.94
C LEU A 1 -24.17 -19.39 -79.70
N LEU A 2 -23.85 -18.55 -80.69
CA LEU A 2 -22.89 -17.42 -80.52
C LEU A 2 -23.37 -16.33 -79.53
N GLN A 3 -24.71 -16.13 -79.42
CA GLN A 3 -25.25 -15.16 -78.40
C GLN A 3 -25.23 -15.71 -76.96
N ILE A 4 -25.29 -17.01 -76.74
CA ILE A 4 -25.23 -17.64 -75.43
C ILE A 4 -23.79 -17.66 -74.92
N ILE A 5 -22.80 -17.88 -75.77
CA ILE A 5 -21.38 -17.89 -75.41
C ILE A 5 -20.91 -16.47 -75.04
N GLY A 6 -21.43 -15.43 -75.67
CA GLY A 6 -21.13 -14.02 -75.36
C GLY A 6 -21.66 -13.58 -73.99
N SER A 7 -22.85 -14.05 -73.57
CA SER A 7 -23.45 -13.68 -72.28
C SER A 7 -22.82 -14.42 -71.08
N ILE A 8 -22.40 -15.67 -71.27
CA ILE A 8 -21.74 -16.48 -70.27
C ILE A 8 -20.32 -15.90 -69.93
N ASN A 9 -19.60 -15.45 -70.96
CA ASN A 9 -18.27 -14.88 -70.80
C ASN A 9 -18.31 -13.53 -70.07
N THR A 10 -19.36 -12.73 -70.28
CA THR A 10 -19.46 -11.40 -69.58
C THR A 10 -19.79 -11.57 -68.10
N THR A 11 -20.62 -12.53 -67.74
CA THR A 11 -20.98 -12.81 -66.35
C THR A 11 -19.80 -13.40 -65.56
N LEU A 12 -19.07 -14.33 -66.14
CA LEU A 12 -17.87 -14.92 -65.59
C LEU A 12 -16.76 -13.85 -65.46
N TYR A 13 -16.57 -12.98 -66.40
CA TYR A 13 -15.61 -11.88 -66.36
C TYR A 13 -15.93 -10.87 -65.24
N GLN A 14 -17.20 -10.52 -65.02
CA GLN A 14 -17.61 -9.65 -63.93
C GLN A 14 -17.44 -10.32 -62.57
N GLN A 15 -17.74 -11.63 -62.43
CA GLN A 15 -17.50 -12.38 -61.21
C GLN A 15 -16.00 -12.47 -60.88
N PHE A 16 -15.14 -12.73 -61.84
CA PHE A 16 -13.69 -12.75 -61.69
C PHE A 16 -13.14 -11.34 -61.29
N LYS A 17 -13.66 -10.29 -61.91
CA LYS A 17 -13.27 -8.90 -61.59
C LYS A 17 -13.66 -8.51 -60.16
N ASN A 18 -14.81 -8.97 -59.66
CA ASN A 18 -15.26 -8.73 -58.29
C ASN A 18 -14.45 -9.55 -57.28
N ILE A 19 -14.08 -10.78 -57.56
CA ILE A 19 -13.22 -11.63 -56.72
C ILE A 19 -11.82 -11.05 -56.63
N ILE A 20 -11.23 -10.58 -57.73
CA ILE A 20 -9.91 -9.92 -57.73
C ILE A 20 -9.97 -8.61 -56.94
N LYS A 21 -11.03 -7.81 -57.10
CA LYS A 21 -11.20 -6.55 -56.38
C LYS A 21 -11.36 -6.78 -54.86
N LEU A 22 -12.09 -7.81 -54.43
CA LEU A 22 -12.24 -8.21 -53.02
C LEU A 22 -10.92 -8.69 -52.43
N ASN A 23 -10.16 -9.52 -53.16
CA ASN A 23 -8.86 -10.00 -52.67
C ASN A 23 -7.81 -8.88 -52.58
N PHE A 24 -7.77 -7.97 -53.56
CA PHE A 24 -6.86 -6.80 -53.50
C PHE A 24 -7.20 -5.86 -52.33
N THR A 25 -8.48 -5.63 -52.08
CA THR A 25 -8.92 -4.77 -50.97
C THR A 25 -8.58 -5.42 -49.62
N SER A 26 -8.79 -6.73 -49.49
CA SER A 26 -8.45 -7.48 -48.26
C SER A 26 -6.94 -7.48 -47.99
N VAL A 27 -6.12 -7.72 -49.02
CA VAL A 27 -4.65 -7.69 -48.90
C VAL A 27 -4.15 -6.26 -48.57
N LEU A 28 -4.78 -5.23 -49.16
CA LEU A 28 -4.42 -3.85 -48.86
C LEU A 28 -4.77 -3.46 -47.42
N ILE A 29 -5.94 -3.88 -46.93
CA ILE A 29 -6.36 -3.63 -45.54
C ILE A 29 -5.43 -4.37 -44.55
N VAL A 30 -5.11 -5.65 -44.79
CA VAL A 30 -4.18 -6.40 -43.95
C VAL A 30 -2.80 -5.74 -43.94
N ASN A 31 -2.27 -5.33 -45.10
CA ASN A 31 -0.99 -4.64 -45.15
C ASN A 31 -1.03 -3.25 -44.47
N LEU A 32 -2.13 -2.51 -44.58
CA LEU A 32 -2.31 -1.22 -43.86
C LEU A 32 -2.38 -1.42 -42.34
N VAL A 33 -3.08 -2.46 -41.87
CA VAL A 33 -3.15 -2.82 -40.44
C VAL A 33 -1.77 -3.22 -39.93
N ILE A 34 -1.03 -4.06 -40.68
CA ILE A 34 0.34 -4.47 -40.31
C ILE A 34 1.29 -3.26 -40.29
N LEU A 35 1.22 -2.36 -41.29
CA LEU A 35 2.03 -1.16 -41.37
C LEU A 35 1.68 -0.17 -40.22
N HIS A 36 0.39 -0.03 -39.90
CA HIS A 36 -0.04 0.81 -38.77
C HIS A 36 0.42 0.21 -37.42
N SER A 37 0.27 -1.10 -37.23
CA SER A 37 0.73 -1.77 -36.01
C SER A 37 2.26 -1.70 -35.86
N ASN A 38 3.02 -1.89 -36.95
CA ASN A 38 4.48 -1.75 -36.93
C ASN A 38 4.94 -0.31 -36.70
N SER A 39 4.25 0.70 -37.23
CA SER A 39 4.53 2.10 -36.96
C SER A 39 4.28 2.47 -35.49
N GLN A 40 3.18 1.99 -34.90
CA GLN A 40 2.89 2.15 -33.49
C GLN A 40 3.92 1.44 -32.60
N LYS A 41 4.31 0.20 -32.97
CA LYS A 41 5.32 -0.59 -32.28
C LYS A 41 6.68 0.15 -32.25
N ASN A 42 7.13 0.65 -33.41
CA ASN A 42 8.39 1.38 -33.53
C ASN A 42 8.36 2.70 -32.74
N LYS A 43 7.24 3.43 -32.75
CA LYS A 43 7.09 4.67 -31.97
C LYS A 43 7.15 4.39 -30.47
N LYS A 44 6.50 3.32 -29.97
CA LYS A 44 6.54 2.94 -28.55
C LYS A 44 7.91 2.40 -28.12
N MET A 45 8.58 1.63 -28.98
CA MET A 45 9.95 1.18 -28.73
C MET A 45 10.90 2.37 -28.58
N SER A 46 10.81 3.38 -29.44
CA SER A 46 11.63 4.59 -29.31
C SER A 46 11.38 5.36 -28.01
N GLN A 47 10.19 5.25 -27.42
CA GLN A 47 9.86 5.86 -26.13
C GLN A 47 10.51 5.14 -24.92
N LEU A 48 10.97 3.89 -25.03
CA LEU A 48 11.70 3.17 -23.99
C LEU A 48 13.22 3.12 -24.24
N SER A 49 13.70 3.49 -25.42
CA SER A 49 15.14 3.49 -25.74
C SER A 49 15.94 4.44 -24.85
N TYR A 50 15.34 5.53 -24.37
CA TYR A 50 15.95 6.42 -23.39
C TYR A 50 16.21 5.77 -22.02
N LEU A 51 15.53 4.64 -21.73
CA LEU A 51 15.80 3.78 -20.58
C LEU A 51 16.78 2.66 -20.91
N GLY A 52 17.38 2.63 -22.10
CA GLY A 52 18.29 1.56 -22.53
C GLY A 52 17.58 0.26 -22.92
N ILE A 53 16.25 0.20 -22.95
CA ILE A 53 15.47 -0.96 -23.43
C ILE A 53 15.25 -0.77 -24.92
N ASN A 54 16.14 -1.38 -25.72
CA ASN A 54 16.25 -1.07 -27.15
C ASN A 54 15.55 -2.08 -28.05
N SER A 55 15.54 -3.35 -27.66
CA SER A 55 15.13 -4.48 -28.52
C SER A 55 14.22 -5.48 -27.79
N PRO A 56 13.08 -5.04 -27.18
CA PRO A 56 12.13 -5.99 -26.63
C PRO A 56 11.53 -6.87 -27.75
N ALA A 57 11.21 -8.13 -27.46
CA ALA A 57 10.56 -9.02 -28.44
C ALA A 57 9.18 -8.44 -28.83
N ASN A 58 8.42 -8.01 -27.84
CA ASN A 58 7.19 -7.26 -28.02
C ASN A 58 7.10 -6.16 -26.96
N LEU A 59 6.50 -5.01 -27.33
CA LEU A 59 6.20 -3.92 -26.40
C LEU A 59 4.69 -3.71 -26.35
N PHE A 60 4.12 -4.03 -25.20
CA PHE A 60 2.70 -3.81 -24.89
C PHE A 60 2.56 -2.55 -24.05
N TRP A 61 1.59 -1.70 -24.39
CA TRP A 61 1.47 -0.40 -23.75
C TRP A 61 0.04 -0.12 -23.30
N ASN A 62 -0.15 0.15 -22.00
CA ASN A 62 -1.44 0.48 -21.39
C ASN A 62 -2.54 -0.56 -21.66
N LEU A 63 -2.20 -1.86 -21.69
CA LEU A 63 -3.19 -2.92 -21.89
C LEU A 63 -4.26 -2.87 -20.77
N THR A 64 -5.47 -3.29 -21.14
CA THR A 64 -6.58 -3.42 -20.17
C THR A 64 -6.35 -4.59 -19.21
N PRO A 65 -7.05 -4.64 -18.05
CA PRO A 65 -6.98 -5.80 -17.16
C PRO A 65 -7.33 -7.12 -17.82
N GLU A 66 -8.31 -7.12 -18.75
CA GLU A 66 -8.72 -8.30 -19.50
C GLU A 66 -7.60 -8.81 -20.41
N GLU A 67 -6.95 -7.92 -21.16
CA GLU A 67 -5.80 -8.26 -22.01
C GLU A 67 -4.63 -8.77 -21.18
N LEU A 68 -4.33 -8.13 -20.04
CA LEU A 68 -3.25 -8.55 -19.14
C LEU A 68 -3.54 -9.91 -18.49
N THR A 69 -4.81 -10.18 -18.14
CA THR A 69 -5.25 -11.47 -17.64
C THR A 69 -5.04 -12.54 -18.70
N GLN A 70 -5.47 -12.29 -19.95
CA GLN A 70 -5.29 -13.24 -21.04
C GLN A 70 -3.80 -13.52 -21.33
N HIS A 71 -2.96 -12.46 -21.39
CA HIS A 71 -1.53 -12.63 -21.57
C HIS A 71 -0.86 -13.42 -20.42
N THR A 72 -1.36 -13.27 -19.18
CA THR A 72 -0.88 -14.05 -18.04
C THR A 72 -1.20 -15.53 -18.20
N ILE A 73 -2.42 -15.85 -18.61
CA ILE A 73 -2.87 -17.23 -18.86
C ILE A 73 -2.11 -17.86 -20.02
N ASP A 74 -1.99 -17.15 -21.15
CA ASP A 74 -1.28 -17.64 -22.36
C ASP A 74 0.20 -17.94 -22.09
N LYS A 75 0.80 -17.23 -21.13
CA LYS A 75 2.18 -17.46 -20.67
C LYS A 75 2.29 -18.52 -19.56
N ASN A 76 1.20 -19.16 -19.16
CA ASN A 76 1.14 -20.10 -18.03
C ASN A 76 1.68 -19.50 -16.70
N GLN A 77 1.44 -18.21 -16.47
CA GLN A 77 1.87 -17.49 -15.26
C GLN A 77 0.76 -17.31 -14.22
N GLY A 78 -0.46 -17.74 -14.53
CA GLY A 78 -1.61 -17.64 -13.65
C GLY A 78 -2.86 -18.28 -14.24
N THR A 79 -3.93 -18.25 -13.46
CA THR A 79 -5.26 -18.75 -13.84
C THR A 79 -6.33 -17.83 -13.25
N THR A 80 -7.62 -18.08 -13.53
CA THR A 80 -8.72 -17.35 -12.89
C THR A 80 -9.45 -18.22 -11.87
N ASN A 81 -9.94 -17.60 -10.81
CA ASN A 81 -10.83 -18.25 -9.86
C ASN A 81 -12.30 -18.27 -10.35
N ASP A 82 -13.20 -18.77 -9.52
CA ASP A 82 -14.64 -18.86 -9.78
C ASP A 82 -15.35 -17.50 -9.94
N THR A 83 -14.77 -16.42 -9.42
CA THR A 83 -15.30 -15.05 -9.61
C THR A 83 -14.71 -14.33 -10.83
N GLY A 84 -13.75 -14.95 -11.54
CA GLY A 84 -13.04 -14.37 -12.68
C GLY A 84 -11.85 -13.46 -12.29
N ALA A 85 -11.46 -13.40 -11.03
CA ALA A 85 -10.25 -12.71 -10.59
C ALA A 85 -9.00 -13.52 -10.98
N LEU A 86 -7.92 -12.83 -11.37
CA LEU A 86 -6.65 -13.45 -11.71
C LEU A 86 -5.95 -13.98 -10.45
N VAL A 87 -5.44 -15.21 -10.50
CA VAL A 87 -4.64 -15.83 -9.43
C VAL A 87 -3.23 -16.09 -9.95
N VAL A 88 -2.23 -15.59 -9.23
CA VAL A 88 -0.81 -15.72 -9.58
C VAL A 88 0.03 -16.18 -8.40
N MET A 89 1.17 -16.81 -8.70
CA MET A 89 2.19 -17.20 -7.72
C MET A 89 3.41 -16.27 -7.87
N THR A 90 3.80 -15.60 -6.79
CA THR A 90 4.91 -14.64 -6.82
C THR A 90 6.30 -15.31 -6.71
N GLY A 91 6.34 -16.64 -6.60
CA GLY A 91 7.56 -17.44 -6.54
C GLY A 91 8.19 -17.50 -5.14
N GLU A 92 9.51 -17.44 -5.09
CA GLU A 92 10.29 -17.61 -3.86
C GLU A 92 9.94 -16.56 -2.79
N PHE A 93 9.65 -15.33 -3.21
CA PHE A 93 9.33 -14.23 -2.31
C PHE A 93 7.83 -13.96 -2.32
N THR A 94 7.15 -14.32 -1.22
CA THR A 94 5.70 -14.11 -1.05
C THR A 94 5.37 -12.84 -0.25
N GLY A 95 6.37 -12.00 0.02
CA GLY A 95 6.23 -10.77 0.79
C GLY A 95 7.40 -9.81 0.54
N ARG A 96 7.32 -8.64 1.16
CA ARG A 96 8.39 -7.64 1.09
C ARG A 96 9.67 -8.14 1.76
N SER A 97 10.79 -7.71 1.21
CA SER A 97 12.12 -7.93 1.77
C SER A 97 12.74 -6.59 2.20
N PRO A 98 12.40 -6.05 3.38
CA PRO A 98 12.86 -4.71 3.79
C PRO A 98 14.38 -4.55 3.84
N LYS A 99 15.12 -5.66 4.06
CA LYS A 99 16.60 -5.69 4.08
C LYS A 99 17.22 -5.73 2.68
N ASP A 100 16.41 -5.85 1.62
CA ASP A 100 16.81 -5.86 0.22
C ASP A 100 16.28 -4.63 -0.53
N LYS A 101 15.81 -3.64 0.24
CA LYS A 101 15.49 -2.32 -0.26
C LYS A 101 16.66 -1.38 0.01
N PHE A 102 17.17 -0.78 -1.05
CA PHE A 102 18.33 0.10 -1.04
C PHE A 102 17.96 1.48 -1.56
N MET A 103 18.71 2.50 -1.13
CA MET A 103 18.64 3.84 -1.71
C MET A 103 20.02 4.28 -2.16
N VAL A 104 20.11 4.87 -3.36
CA VAL A 104 21.37 5.42 -3.84
C VAL A 104 21.75 6.60 -2.97
N LYS A 105 22.94 6.55 -2.38
CA LYS A 105 23.51 7.65 -1.60
C LYS A 105 24.27 8.58 -2.53
N ASP A 106 23.70 9.74 -2.78
CA ASP A 106 24.23 10.76 -3.69
C ASP A 106 23.94 12.17 -3.16
N SER A 107 24.21 13.21 -3.96
CA SER A 107 24.03 14.61 -3.55
C SER A 107 22.59 14.98 -3.17
N ILE A 108 21.56 14.26 -3.66
CA ILE A 108 20.16 14.50 -3.31
C ILE A 108 19.82 13.88 -1.95
N THR A 109 20.30 12.66 -1.70
CA THR A 109 19.91 11.85 -0.55
C THR A 109 20.84 12.00 0.64
N GLU A 110 22.11 12.37 0.41
CA GLU A 110 23.17 12.37 1.39
C GLU A 110 22.83 13.11 2.68
N ASN A 111 22.23 14.31 2.56
CA ASN A 111 21.95 15.20 3.69
C ASN A 111 20.52 15.12 4.21
N HIS A 112 19.65 14.33 3.60
CA HIS A 112 18.23 14.23 3.94
C HIS A 112 17.83 12.90 4.54
N VAL A 113 18.38 11.81 3.98
CA VAL A 113 18.03 10.45 4.41
C VAL A 113 18.64 10.16 5.79
N ASP A 114 17.85 9.54 6.64
CA ASP A 114 18.30 9.02 7.95
C ASP A 114 19.14 7.75 7.76
N TRP A 115 20.40 7.93 7.40
CA TRP A 115 21.36 6.84 7.19
C TRP A 115 21.74 6.11 8.48
N ALA A 116 21.39 6.65 9.65
CA ALA A 116 21.57 5.97 10.93
C ALA A 116 20.57 4.81 11.09
N ASN A 117 19.44 4.86 10.41
CA ASN A 117 18.43 3.80 10.37
C ASN A 117 18.83 2.67 9.38
N THR A 118 19.92 1.96 9.69
CA THR A 118 20.48 0.91 8.83
C THR A 118 19.57 -0.30 8.60
N ASN A 119 18.47 -0.42 9.35
CA ASN A 119 17.50 -1.50 9.13
C ASN A 119 16.63 -1.28 7.89
N PHE A 120 16.42 -0.02 7.46
CA PHE A 120 15.50 0.31 6.38
C PHE A 120 16.10 1.26 5.32
N ASN A 121 17.07 2.10 5.71
CA ASN A 121 17.73 3.05 4.83
C ASN A 121 19.13 2.54 4.49
N ILE A 122 19.19 1.49 3.67
CA ILE A 122 20.43 0.83 3.29
C ILE A 122 21.06 1.59 2.11
N PRO A 123 22.27 2.14 2.26
CA PRO A 123 22.90 2.90 1.19
C PRO A 123 23.34 1.98 0.03
N PHE A 124 23.21 2.49 -1.19
CA PHE A 124 23.72 1.85 -2.41
C PHE A 124 24.59 2.86 -3.16
N SER A 125 25.71 2.42 -3.75
CA SER A 125 26.54 3.34 -4.51
C SER A 125 25.98 3.61 -5.90
N SER A 126 26.20 4.82 -6.44
CA SER A 126 25.78 5.16 -7.80
C SER A 126 26.44 4.24 -8.83
N GLU A 127 27.69 3.85 -8.61
CA GLU A 127 28.42 2.92 -9.50
C GLU A 127 27.78 1.53 -9.53
N ASN A 128 27.43 0.96 -8.36
CA ASN A 128 26.74 -0.33 -8.29
C ASN A 128 25.34 -0.24 -8.92
N PHE A 129 24.64 0.88 -8.70
CA PHE A 129 23.36 1.10 -9.35
C PHE A 129 23.49 1.08 -10.87
N ASP A 130 24.45 1.80 -11.46
CA ASP A 130 24.63 1.84 -12.90
C ASP A 130 25.02 0.47 -13.49
N LYS A 131 25.86 -0.30 -12.80
CA LYS A 131 26.19 -1.67 -13.20
C LYS A 131 24.97 -2.58 -13.19
N LEU A 132 24.22 -2.57 -12.08
CA LEU A 132 23.00 -3.38 -11.91
C LEU A 132 21.93 -2.99 -12.92
N TYR A 133 21.71 -1.67 -13.11
CA TYR A 133 20.77 -1.12 -14.09
C TYR A 133 21.08 -1.61 -15.50
N ASN A 134 22.34 -1.50 -15.93
CA ASN A 134 22.76 -1.94 -17.27
C ASN A 134 22.54 -3.44 -17.47
N LYS A 135 22.76 -4.26 -16.43
CA LYS A 135 22.46 -5.70 -16.49
C LYS A 135 20.97 -5.97 -16.62
N VAL A 136 20.13 -5.26 -15.86
CA VAL A 136 18.66 -5.41 -15.93
C VAL A 136 18.11 -5.00 -17.28
N VAL A 137 18.52 -3.86 -17.84
CA VAL A 137 18.02 -3.44 -19.15
C VAL A 137 18.49 -4.37 -20.26
N ALA A 138 19.74 -4.87 -20.20
CA ALA A 138 20.24 -5.88 -21.13
C ALA A 138 19.49 -7.23 -21.01
N TYR A 139 19.09 -7.62 -19.79
CA TYR A 139 18.27 -8.81 -19.56
C TYR A 139 16.87 -8.68 -20.16
N LEU A 140 16.31 -7.46 -20.18
CA LEU A 140 14.99 -7.18 -20.75
C LEU A 140 14.97 -7.18 -22.28
N ASP A 141 16.13 -7.04 -22.94
CA ASP A 141 16.24 -7.18 -24.41
C ASP A 141 15.82 -8.59 -24.84
N GLY A 142 15.03 -8.68 -25.92
CA GLY A 142 14.48 -9.93 -26.44
C GLY A 142 13.30 -10.50 -25.65
N LYS A 143 12.85 -9.84 -24.58
CA LYS A 143 11.65 -10.22 -23.80
C LYS A 143 10.43 -9.43 -24.21
N ASP A 144 9.27 -9.97 -23.86
CA ASP A 144 8.01 -9.22 -23.89
C ASP A 144 8.02 -8.21 -22.74
N ILE A 145 7.72 -6.96 -23.04
CA ILE A 145 7.71 -5.86 -22.09
C ILE A 145 6.33 -5.23 -22.04
N TYR A 146 5.87 -4.99 -20.81
CA TYR A 146 4.61 -4.32 -20.54
C TYR A 146 4.88 -2.96 -19.92
N SER A 147 4.48 -1.88 -20.61
CA SER A 147 4.64 -0.51 -20.15
C SER A 147 3.30 0.10 -19.82
N ARG A 148 3.23 0.83 -18.71
CA ARG A 148 2.03 1.54 -18.28
C ARG A 148 2.36 2.93 -17.80
N ASP A 149 1.57 3.89 -18.26
CA ASP A 149 1.57 5.27 -17.78
C ASP A 149 0.54 5.39 -16.66
N CYS A 150 0.99 5.86 -15.51
CA CYS A 150 0.21 5.94 -14.29
C CYS A 150 0.45 7.29 -13.60
N GLU A 151 -0.41 7.63 -12.64
CA GLU A 151 -0.25 8.78 -11.76
C GLU A 151 -0.26 8.32 -10.30
N ALA A 152 0.47 8.99 -9.44
CA ALA A 152 0.33 8.93 -8.00
C ALA A 152 -0.12 10.29 -7.49
N CYS A 153 -0.83 10.33 -6.35
CA CYS A 153 -1.44 11.50 -5.74
C CYS A 153 -2.70 12.01 -6.47
N ALA A 154 -3.84 11.87 -5.80
CA ALA A 154 -5.15 12.28 -6.34
C ALA A 154 -5.33 13.80 -6.41
N ASP A 155 -4.57 14.58 -5.62
CA ASP A 155 -4.55 16.04 -5.72
C ASP A 155 -3.65 16.47 -6.90
N PRO A 156 -4.20 17.16 -7.93
CA PRO A 156 -3.44 17.56 -9.10
C PRO A 156 -2.22 18.45 -8.81
N ALA A 157 -2.21 19.18 -7.68
CA ALA A 157 -1.07 20.03 -7.29
C ALA A 157 0.17 19.22 -6.87
N TYR A 158 -0.02 17.95 -6.51
CA TYR A 158 1.03 17.04 -6.03
C TYR A 158 1.19 15.81 -6.91
N LYS A 159 0.51 15.77 -8.03
CA LYS A 159 0.54 14.67 -8.98
C LYS A 159 1.97 14.30 -9.38
N LEU A 160 2.27 13.01 -9.37
CA LEU A 160 3.51 12.43 -9.84
C LEU A 160 3.20 11.46 -10.98
N ASN A 161 3.72 11.73 -12.17
CA ASN A 161 3.58 10.85 -13.33
C ASN A 161 4.58 9.70 -13.21
N VAL A 162 4.09 8.46 -13.22
CA VAL A 162 4.90 7.26 -13.05
C VAL A 162 4.75 6.35 -14.26
N ARG A 163 5.87 6.00 -14.91
CA ARG A 163 5.89 4.96 -15.94
C ARG A 163 6.36 3.66 -15.34
N VAL A 164 5.52 2.64 -15.38
CA VAL A 164 5.83 1.30 -14.86
C VAL A 164 6.13 0.37 -16.02
N VAL A 165 7.35 -0.17 -16.06
CA VAL A 165 7.85 -1.10 -17.07
C VAL A 165 8.08 -2.45 -16.41
N THR A 166 7.39 -3.49 -16.86
CA THR A 166 7.44 -4.82 -16.24
C THR A 166 7.72 -5.92 -17.25
N GLU A 167 8.38 -6.98 -16.79
CA GLU A 167 8.58 -8.22 -17.54
C GLU A 167 7.29 -9.07 -17.58
N TYR A 168 6.50 -9.07 -16.48
CA TYR A 168 5.30 -9.89 -16.37
C TYR A 168 4.02 -9.10 -16.58
N PRO A 169 3.02 -9.64 -17.32
CA PRO A 169 1.76 -8.95 -17.55
C PRO A 169 0.98 -8.69 -16.25
N TRP A 170 0.95 -9.65 -15.33
CA TRP A 170 0.25 -9.48 -14.04
C TRP A 170 0.92 -8.45 -13.12
N SER A 171 2.25 -8.25 -13.20
CA SER A 171 2.91 -7.14 -12.50
C SER A 171 2.47 -5.78 -13.07
N ASN A 172 2.21 -5.70 -14.38
CA ASN A 172 1.66 -4.50 -15.02
C ASN A 172 0.18 -4.28 -14.64
N MET A 173 -0.60 -5.37 -14.50
CA MET A 173 -1.97 -5.32 -14.01
C MET A 173 -2.03 -4.86 -12.56
N PHE A 174 -1.08 -5.27 -11.71
CA PHE A 174 -0.94 -4.72 -10.36
C PHE A 174 -0.72 -3.19 -10.38
N ALA A 175 0.13 -2.70 -11.27
CA ALA A 175 0.31 -1.26 -11.44
C ALA A 175 -0.98 -0.55 -11.88
N TYR A 176 -1.78 -1.18 -12.76
CA TYR A 176 -3.12 -0.68 -13.11
C TYR A 176 -4.03 -0.59 -11.89
N ASN A 177 -4.02 -1.62 -11.04
CA ASN A 177 -4.87 -1.65 -9.86
C ASN A 177 -4.45 -0.57 -8.85
N MET A 178 -3.13 -0.43 -8.60
CA MET A 178 -2.63 0.37 -7.48
C MET A 178 -2.41 1.85 -7.79
N PHE A 179 -2.05 2.20 -9.02
CA PHE A 179 -1.86 3.60 -9.38
C PHE A 179 -3.13 4.24 -9.94
N ILE A 180 -3.19 5.56 -9.86
CA ILE A 180 -4.24 6.34 -10.50
C ILE A 180 -4.07 6.25 -12.02
N ARG A 181 -5.15 6.05 -12.72
CA ARG A 181 -5.19 5.89 -14.18
C ARG A 181 -5.38 7.26 -14.82
N PRO A 182 -4.40 7.76 -15.59
CA PRO A 182 -4.55 9.01 -16.32
C PRO A 182 -5.73 8.93 -17.30
N LYS A 183 -6.49 10.02 -17.42
CA LYS A 183 -7.58 10.12 -18.40
C LYS A 183 -7.06 10.23 -19.83
N ASP A 184 -5.87 10.83 -20.00
CA ASP A 184 -5.20 11.00 -21.29
C ASP A 184 -3.71 10.75 -21.15
N THR A 185 -3.17 9.89 -22.01
CA THR A 185 -1.74 9.54 -22.06
C THR A 185 -1.04 9.99 -23.33
N SER A 186 -1.71 10.78 -24.18
CA SER A 186 -1.17 11.19 -25.50
C SER A 186 0.13 11.98 -25.39
N ASN A 187 0.28 12.82 -24.37
CA ASN A 187 1.45 13.63 -24.08
C ASN A 187 2.09 13.30 -22.72
N PHE A 188 2.00 12.05 -22.30
CA PHE A 188 2.48 11.66 -20.99
C PHE A 188 4.01 11.71 -20.90
N ALA A 189 4.51 12.54 -19.99
CA ALA A 189 5.91 12.62 -19.60
C ALA A 189 6.05 12.08 -18.16
N ALA A 190 6.82 11.00 -17.98
CA ALA A 190 7.04 10.41 -16.69
C ALA A 190 8.01 11.24 -15.84
N ASP A 191 7.62 11.51 -14.59
CA ASP A 191 8.50 12.07 -13.57
C ASP A 191 9.37 11.00 -12.92
N TRP A 192 8.82 9.80 -12.77
CA TRP A 192 9.49 8.62 -12.20
C TRP A 192 9.25 7.38 -13.04
N HIS A 193 10.20 6.45 -12.95
CA HIS A 193 10.13 5.16 -13.62
C HIS A 193 10.21 4.03 -12.57
N VAL A 194 9.36 3.02 -12.74
CA VAL A 194 9.50 1.73 -12.04
C VAL A 194 9.87 0.70 -13.09
N ILE A 195 11.03 0.07 -12.95
CA ILE A 195 11.47 -1.03 -13.82
C ILE A 195 11.46 -2.30 -12.96
N CYS A 196 10.59 -3.25 -13.30
CA CYS A 196 10.37 -4.47 -12.55
C CYS A 196 10.64 -5.69 -13.44
N ALA A 197 11.74 -6.39 -13.14
CA ALA A 197 12.21 -7.57 -13.84
C ALA A 197 12.30 -8.77 -12.87
N PRO A 198 11.15 -9.42 -12.55
CA PRO A 198 11.11 -10.50 -11.55
C PRO A 198 12.03 -11.68 -11.85
N GLY A 199 12.22 -11.99 -13.13
CA GLY A 199 13.09 -13.08 -13.56
C GLY A 199 14.58 -12.76 -13.54
N PHE A 200 14.98 -11.50 -13.36
CA PHE A 200 16.40 -11.13 -13.21
C PHE A 200 16.85 -11.33 -11.76
N LYS A 201 17.79 -12.21 -11.54
CA LYS A 201 18.42 -12.47 -10.23
C LYS A 201 19.78 -11.79 -10.17
N ALA A 202 20.01 -10.91 -9.19
CA ALA A 202 21.30 -10.30 -8.93
C ALA A 202 22.29 -11.32 -8.36
N ASP A 203 23.56 -11.09 -8.61
CA ASP A 203 24.67 -11.82 -7.97
C ASP A 203 25.23 -10.95 -6.83
N PRO A 204 24.99 -11.34 -5.54
CA PRO A 204 25.48 -10.57 -4.40
C PRO A 204 26.99 -10.32 -4.38
N ALA A 205 27.77 -11.19 -5.00
CA ALA A 205 29.22 -11.05 -5.02
C ALA A 205 29.73 -9.89 -5.88
N VAL A 206 28.91 -9.45 -6.87
CA VAL A 206 29.34 -8.43 -7.84
C VAL A 206 28.38 -7.26 -8.00
N ASP A 207 27.10 -7.41 -7.60
CA ASP A 207 26.04 -6.42 -7.83
C ASP A 207 25.80 -5.50 -6.62
N GLY A 208 26.42 -5.80 -5.48
CA GLY A 208 26.28 -5.01 -4.25
C GLY A 208 24.98 -5.22 -3.50
N THR A 209 24.16 -6.20 -3.89
CA THR A 209 22.93 -6.60 -3.22
C THR A 209 23.22 -7.59 -2.08
N ARG A 210 22.30 -7.73 -1.12
CA ARG A 210 22.44 -8.71 -0.04
C ARG A 210 22.16 -10.15 -0.51
N GLN A 211 21.23 -10.29 -1.44
CA GLN A 211 20.82 -11.57 -2.05
C GLN A 211 20.30 -11.33 -3.48
N SER A 212 19.68 -12.32 -4.10
CA SER A 212 19.30 -12.28 -5.51
C SER A 212 18.15 -11.32 -5.84
N ASN A 213 17.28 -11.03 -4.88
CA ASN A 213 16.20 -10.03 -5.04
C ASN A 213 16.66 -8.66 -4.52
N PHE A 214 16.11 -7.62 -5.10
CA PHE A 214 16.41 -6.24 -4.72
C PHE A 214 15.31 -5.26 -5.15
N ALA A 215 15.23 -4.15 -4.42
CA ALA A 215 14.53 -2.93 -4.81
C ALA A 215 15.47 -1.74 -4.54
N VAL A 216 15.95 -1.05 -5.57
CA VAL A 216 16.88 0.08 -5.43
C VAL A 216 16.20 1.36 -5.91
N LEU A 217 16.16 2.39 -5.06
CA LEU A 217 15.64 3.71 -5.39
C LEU A 217 16.79 4.66 -5.72
N ASN A 218 16.77 5.25 -6.91
CA ASN A 218 17.71 6.28 -7.34
C ASN A 218 16.98 7.59 -7.58
N PHE A 219 17.16 8.56 -6.69
CA PHE A 219 16.46 9.84 -6.73
C PHE A 219 17.00 10.77 -7.83
N THR A 220 18.30 10.73 -8.11
CA THR A 220 18.91 11.50 -9.20
C THR A 220 18.41 11.03 -10.57
N ARG A 221 18.33 9.71 -10.79
CA ARG A 221 17.82 9.14 -12.04
C ARG A 221 16.30 9.02 -12.07
N LYS A 222 15.63 9.21 -10.92
CA LYS A 222 14.18 9.05 -10.74
C LYS A 222 13.71 7.64 -11.17
N ILE A 223 14.41 6.62 -10.70
CA ILE A 223 14.17 5.22 -11.03
C ILE A 223 14.02 4.39 -9.74
N ALA A 224 12.97 3.57 -9.69
CA ALA A 224 12.82 2.43 -8.80
C ALA A 224 13.12 1.16 -9.61
N LEU A 225 14.25 0.50 -9.31
CA LEU A 225 14.71 -0.71 -9.99
C LEU A 225 14.44 -1.92 -9.12
N ILE A 226 13.62 -2.87 -9.61
CA ILE A 226 13.17 -4.05 -8.87
C ILE A 226 13.53 -5.30 -9.67
N GLY A 227 14.14 -6.29 -9.01
CA GLY A 227 14.46 -7.57 -9.64
C GLY A 227 14.48 -8.73 -8.66
N GLY A 228 14.46 -9.97 -9.19
CA GLY A 228 14.56 -11.21 -8.43
C GLY A 228 13.36 -11.54 -7.54
N THR A 229 12.28 -10.77 -7.60
CA THR A 229 11.04 -11.01 -6.85
C THR A 229 9.83 -10.77 -7.72
N GLY A 230 8.86 -11.68 -7.66
CA GLY A 230 7.54 -11.51 -8.25
C GLY A 230 6.54 -10.81 -7.32
N TYR A 231 6.89 -10.58 -6.05
CA TYR A 231 6.03 -9.89 -5.11
C TYR A 231 5.75 -8.45 -5.55
N THR A 232 4.49 -8.18 -5.92
CA THR A 232 4.12 -6.93 -6.58
C THR A 232 4.16 -5.70 -5.66
N GLY A 233 4.04 -5.92 -4.36
CA GLY A 233 4.03 -4.84 -3.37
C GLY A 233 5.24 -3.91 -3.39
N GLU A 234 6.39 -4.35 -3.95
CA GLU A 234 7.57 -3.49 -4.11
C GLU A 234 7.34 -2.37 -5.14
N ILE A 235 6.50 -2.60 -6.17
CA ILE A 235 6.14 -1.61 -7.20
C ILE A 235 5.48 -0.39 -6.55
N LYS A 236 4.44 -0.62 -5.72
CA LYS A 236 3.73 0.46 -5.02
C LYS A 236 4.58 1.09 -3.91
N LYS A 237 5.23 0.27 -3.09
CA LYS A 237 5.97 0.75 -1.91
C LYS A 237 7.28 1.47 -2.27
N GLY A 238 7.83 1.22 -3.46
CA GLY A 238 8.90 2.03 -4.03
C GLY A 238 8.46 3.48 -4.21
N ILE A 239 7.34 3.72 -4.89
CA ILE A 239 6.79 5.06 -5.11
C ILE A 239 6.30 5.70 -3.80
N PHE A 240 5.72 4.93 -2.87
CA PHE A 240 5.40 5.43 -1.53
C PHE A 240 6.65 5.95 -0.80
N THR A 241 7.76 5.21 -0.86
CA THR A 241 9.02 5.67 -0.28
C THR A 241 9.53 6.95 -0.95
N VAL A 242 9.38 7.06 -2.28
CA VAL A 242 9.70 8.30 -3.02
C VAL A 242 8.85 9.47 -2.53
N LEU A 243 7.54 9.29 -2.39
CA LEU A 243 6.62 10.34 -1.92
C LEU A 243 6.91 10.73 -0.46
N ASN A 244 7.32 9.77 0.40
CA ASN A 244 7.77 10.05 1.77
C ASN A 244 9.07 10.88 1.83
N PHE A 245 9.81 10.99 0.73
CA PHE A 245 10.96 11.88 0.61
C PHE A 245 10.59 13.21 -0.04
N VAL A 246 10.05 13.18 -1.26
CA VAL A 246 9.86 14.40 -2.07
C VAL A 246 8.76 15.33 -1.53
N LEU A 247 7.69 14.77 -0.97
CA LEU A 247 6.59 15.58 -0.45
C LEU A 247 6.99 16.44 0.77
N PRO A 248 7.66 15.90 1.81
CA PRO A 248 8.10 16.74 2.92
C PRO A 248 9.27 17.65 2.59
N VAL A 249 10.22 17.22 1.74
CA VAL A 249 11.42 17.99 1.42
C VAL A 249 11.09 19.14 0.47
N ASP A 250 10.35 18.88 -0.61
CA ASP A 250 10.16 19.82 -1.70
C ASP A 250 8.84 20.61 -1.60
N LYS A 251 7.82 20.05 -0.94
CA LYS A 251 6.44 20.56 -0.97
C LYS A 251 5.85 20.90 0.40
N GLY A 252 6.51 20.52 1.49
CA GLY A 252 5.98 20.72 2.85
C GLY A 252 4.67 19.96 3.15
N VAL A 253 4.38 18.91 2.38
CA VAL A 253 3.23 18.04 2.57
C VAL A 253 3.59 16.93 3.56
N PHE A 254 2.67 16.57 4.44
CA PHE A 254 2.84 15.46 5.37
C PHE A 254 2.37 14.15 4.74
N PRO A 255 3.27 13.25 4.34
CA PRO A 255 2.92 11.92 3.84
C PRO A 255 2.65 10.97 5.00
N MET A 256 1.65 10.09 4.82
CA MET A 256 1.11 9.26 5.90
C MET A 256 0.88 7.83 5.44
N HIS A 257 1.27 6.87 6.28
CA HIS A 257 0.85 5.47 6.16
C HIS A 257 -0.42 5.28 7.00
N CYS A 258 -1.55 5.63 6.43
CA CYS A 258 -2.85 5.60 7.08
C CYS A 258 -3.97 5.37 6.08
N SER A 259 -5.12 4.87 6.54
CA SER A 259 -6.38 4.94 5.79
C SER A 259 -7.07 6.27 6.05
N ALA A 260 -7.99 6.67 5.15
CA ALA A 260 -8.79 7.88 5.31
C ALA A 260 -10.22 7.66 4.81
N ASN A 261 -11.17 8.24 5.51
CA ASN A 261 -12.57 8.30 5.09
C ASN A 261 -13.18 9.68 5.35
N ILE A 262 -14.33 9.95 4.73
CA ILE A 262 -15.05 11.22 4.85
C ILE A 262 -16.54 10.95 5.12
N GLY A 263 -17.10 11.66 6.09
CA GLY A 263 -18.52 11.62 6.40
C GLY A 263 -19.35 12.48 5.44
N LYS A 264 -20.68 12.36 5.53
CA LYS A 264 -21.62 13.09 4.69
C LYS A 264 -21.55 14.60 4.90
N ASP A 265 -21.15 15.04 6.10
CA ASP A 265 -20.98 16.46 6.46
C ASP A 265 -19.59 16.98 6.10
N GLY A 266 -18.76 16.18 5.41
CA GLY A 266 -17.43 16.55 4.97
C GLY A 266 -16.35 16.39 6.04
N ASP A 267 -16.68 15.82 7.19
CA ASP A 267 -15.72 15.50 8.26
C ASP A 267 -14.79 14.35 7.84
N THR A 268 -13.51 14.64 7.80
CA THR A 268 -12.47 13.67 7.41
C THR A 268 -11.83 13.04 8.63
N ALA A 269 -11.60 11.73 8.56
CA ALA A 269 -10.91 10.95 9.60
C ALA A 269 -9.74 10.18 9.02
N LEU A 270 -8.64 10.11 9.79
CA LEU A 270 -7.41 9.38 9.47
C LEU A 270 -7.22 8.23 10.46
N PHE A 271 -6.80 7.08 9.94
CA PHE A 271 -6.57 5.88 10.74
C PHE A 271 -5.14 5.38 10.50
N PHE A 272 -4.23 5.67 11.43
CA PHE A 272 -2.88 5.10 11.45
C PHE A 272 -2.89 3.76 12.14
N GLY A 273 -2.04 2.85 11.70
CA GLY A 273 -1.90 1.56 12.36
C GLY A 273 -1.06 0.60 11.51
N LEU A 274 -0.47 -0.38 12.17
CA LEU A 274 0.27 -1.45 11.52
C LEU A 274 -0.65 -2.56 11.01
N SER A 275 -0.10 -3.51 10.27
CA SER A 275 -0.87 -4.68 9.82
C SER A 275 -1.51 -5.41 11.01
N GLY A 276 -2.78 -5.78 10.90
CA GLY A 276 -3.52 -6.51 11.95
C GLY A 276 -4.16 -5.63 13.03
N THR A 277 -3.95 -4.31 13.03
CA THR A 277 -4.60 -3.38 13.99
C THR A 277 -6.04 -3.01 13.59
N GLY A 278 -6.50 -3.39 12.40
CA GLY A 278 -7.85 -3.11 11.92
C GLY A 278 -7.99 -1.85 11.07
N LYS A 279 -6.89 -1.33 10.51
CA LYS A 279 -6.88 -0.10 9.70
C LYS A 279 -7.94 -0.12 8.58
N THR A 280 -7.92 -1.12 7.70
CA THR A 280 -8.88 -1.26 6.61
C THR A 280 -10.29 -1.50 7.13
N THR A 281 -10.47 -2.43 8.07
CA THR A 281 -11.78 -2.77 8.68
C THR A 281 -12.48 -1.58 9.34
N LEU A 282 -11.71 -0.69 10.00
CA LEU A 282 -12.26 0.42 10.76
C LEU A 282 -12.47 1.69 9.92
N SER A 283 -11.69 1.85 8.84
CA SER A 283 -11.91 2.93 7.87
C SER A 283 -13.01 2.63 6.87
N ALA A 284 -13.30 1.34 6.62
CA ALA A 284 -14.44 0.88 5.83
C ALA A 284 -15.72 0.95 6.67
N ASP A 285 -16.44 2.07 6.55
CA ASP A 285 -17.72 2.32 7.20
C ASP A 285 -18.78 2.55 6.11
N PRO A 286 -19.87 1.80 6.08
CA PRO A 286 -20.91 1.95 5.04
C PRO A 286 -21.57 3.34 5.03
N ASN A 287 -21.46 4.11 6.11
CA ASN A 287 -21.98 5.46 6.22
C ASN A 287 -21.00 6.56 5.83
N ARG A 288 -19.74 6.20 5.49
CA ARG A 288 -18.67 7.14 5.15
C ARG A 288 -18.02 6.75 3.83
N GLY A 289 -17.61 7.75 3.05
CA GLY A 289 -16.90 7.52 1.80
C GLY A 289 -15.43 7.14 2.06
N LEU A 290 -14.93 6.06 1.45
CA LEU A 290 -13.53 5.68 1.51
C LEU A 290 -12.70 6.59 0.59
N ILE A 291 -11.75 7.35 1.16
CA ILE A 291 -10.77 8.13 0.38
C ILE A 291 -9.63 7.20 -0.07
N GLY A 292 -9.16 6.33 0.83
CA GLY A 292 -8.17 5.30 0.56
C GLY A 292 -7.83 4.49 1.80
N ASP A 293 -7.20 3.32 1.59
CA ASP A 293 -6.99 2.34 2.67
C ASP A 293 -5.58 2.32 3.27
N ASP A 294 -4.57 3.00 2.63
CA ASP A 294 -3.18 2.78 3.05
C ASP A 294 -2.24 4.01 3.01
N GLU A 295 -2.29 4.87 1.97
CA GLU A 295 -1.27 5.90 1.72
C GLU A 295 -1.88 7.25 1.35
N HIS A 296 -1.59 8.30 2.14
CA HIS A 296 -2.18 9.63 1.96
C HIS A 296 -1.16 10.76 2.16
N GLY A 297 -1.50 11.94 1.61
CA GLY A 297 -0.83 13.21 1.89
C GLY A 297 -1.76 14.17 2.61
N TRP A 298 -1.26 14.91 3.61
CA TRP A 298 -1.99 15.95 4.30
C TRP A 298 -1.39 17.33 3.99
N THR A 299 -2.17 18.17 3.29
CA THR A 299 -1.81 19.53 2.87
C THR A 299 -2.37 20.59 3.83
N GLY A 300 -2.29 21.85 3.45
CA GLY A 300 -3.02 22.93 4.14
C GLY A 300 -4.52 22.94 3.85
N ASN A 301 -4.97 22.28 2.77
CA ASN A 301 -6.35 22.34 2.29
C ASN A 301 -7.14 21.03 2.55
N GLY A 302 -6.46 19.94 2.90
CA GLY A 302 -7.12 18.64 3.10
C GLY A 302 -6.15 17.49 2.92
N VAL A 303 -6.71 16.31 2.67
CA VAL A 303 -5.97 15.07 2.45
C VAL A 303 -6.24 14.52 1.05
N PHE A 304 -5.31 13.75 0.52
CA PHE A 304 -5.46 13.07 -0.75
C PHE A 304 -4.81 11.69 -0.72
N ASN A 305 -5.41 10.74 -1.42
CA ASN A 305 -4.86 9.41 -1.59
C ASN A 305 -3.69 9.44 -2.59
N PHE A 306 -2.65 8.64 -2.35
CA PHE A 306 -1.56 8.45 -3.31
C PHE A 306 -1.92 7.43 -4.39
N GLU A 307 -2.88 6.57 -4.12
CA GLU A 307 -3.17 5.35 -4.88
C GLU A 307 -4.51 5.41 -5.61
N GLY A 308 -4.65 4.56 -6.61
CA GLY A 308 -5.89 4.34 -7.35
C GLY A 308 -6.57 3.01 -7.04
N GLY A 309 -6.13 2.30 -5.99
CA GLY A 309 -6.66 0.99 -5.60
C GLY A 309 -6.24 0.56 -4.22
N CYS A 310 -6.57 -0.69 -3.87
CA CYS A 310 -6.32 -1.30 -2.57
C CYS A 310 -5.50 -2.58 -2.69
N TYR A 311 -4.67 -2.87 -1.67
CA TYR A 311 -3.87 -4.09 -1.59
C TYR A 311 -4.00 -4.75 -0.21
N ALA A 312 -4.98 -5.64 -0.10
CA ALA A 312 -5.42 -6.22 1.17
C ALA A 312 -4.86 -7.63 1.41
N LYS A 313 -4.80 -8.04 2.68
CA LYS A 313 -4.59 -9.45 3.07
C LYS A 313 -5.86 -10.25 2.84
N CYS A 314 -5.69 -11.53 2.45
CA CYS A 314 -6.80 -12.45 2.19
C CYS A 314 -6.83 -13.66 3.12
N ILE A 315 -5.84 -13.81 4.01
CA ILE A 315 -5.87 -14.94 4.95
C ILE A 315 -7.12 -14.87 5.83
N ASP A 316 -7.85 -15.98 5.95
CA ASP A 316 -9.12 -16.10 6.67
C ASP A 316 -10.22 -15.11 6.22
N LEU A 317 -10.15 -14.64 4.97
CA LEU A 317 -11.14 -13.72 4.41
C LEU A 317 -12.50 -14.41 4.28
N THR A 318 -13.52 -13.77 4.80
CA THR A 318 -14.93 -14.14 4.58
C THR A 318 -15.77 -12.91 4.30
N GLU A 319 -16.89 -13.08 3.60
CA GLU A 319 -17.81 -11.98 3.32
C GLU A 319 -18.35 -11.34 4.61
N GLU A 320 -18.51 -12.13 5.69
CA GLU A 320 -18.99 -11.62 6.98
C GLU A 320 -17.94 -10.70 7.67
N LYS A 321 -16.65 -11.07 7.59
CA LYS A 321 -15.57 -10.32 8.26
C LYS A 321 -15.22 -9.03 7.52
N GLU A 322 -15.05 -9.12 6.20
CA GLU A 322 -14.58 -8.03 5.34
C GLU A 322 -15.37 -8.00 4.01
N PRO A 323 -16.65 -7.55 4.06
CA PRO A 323 -17.56 -7.63 2.91
C PRO A 323 -17.07 -6.86 1.69
N ASP A 324 -16.43 -5.69 1.89
CA ASP A 324 -15.96 -4.86 0.79
C ASP A 324 -14.79 -5.49 0.05
N ILE A 325 -13.83 -6.06 0.79
CA ILE A 325 -12.68 -6.78 0.19
C ILE A 325 -13.19 -8.03 -0.55
N TYR A 326 -14.11 -8.79 0.07
CA TYR A 326 -14.65 -10.01 -0.51
C TYR A 326 -15.38 -9.73 -1.83
N LYS A 327 -16.23 -8.72 -1.88
CA LYS A 327 -16.95 -8.28 -3.08
C LYS A 327 -16.07 -7.64 -4.14
N ALA A 328 -14.91 -7.11 -3.77
CA ALA A 328 -13.94 -6.56 -4.71
C ALA A 328 -13.18 -7.63 -5.48
N ILE A 329 -13.25 -8.92 -5.08
CA ILE A 329 -12.63 -10.06 -5.77
C ILE A 329 -13.50 -10.46 -6.96
N LYS A 330 -13.27 -9.81 -8.09
CA LYS A 330 -14.00 -9.95 -9.35
C LYS A 330 -13.06 -9.68 -10.52
N PRO A 331 -13.47 -9.80 -11.81
CA PRO A 331 -12.60 -9.51 -12.94
C PRO A 331 -11.89 -8.15 -12.78
N GLY A 332 -10.58 -8.12 -13.02
CA GLY A 332 -9.72 -6.97 -12.76
C GLY A 332 -8.96 -7.04 -11.43
N ALA A 333 -9.38 -7.86 -10.47
CA ALA A 333 -8.59 -8.12 -9.25
C ALA A 333 -7.50 -9.17 -9.49
N ILE A 334 -6.41 -9.09 -8.71
CA ILE A 334 -5.32 -10.08 -8.69
C ILE A 334 -5.21 -10.65 -7.29
N LEU A 335 -5.29 -11.96 -7.18
CA LEU A 335 -5.01 -12.74 -5.97
C LEU A 335 -3.58 -13.29 -6.06
N GLU A 336 -2.80 -13.13 -5.00
CA GLU A 336 -1.40 -13.58 -4.93
C GLU A 336 -1.22 -14.68 -3.89
N ASN A 337 -0.59 -15.78 -4.31
CA ASN A 337 -0.16 -16.90 -3.45
C ASN A 337 -1.31 -17.57 -2.69
N ILE A 338 -2.45 -17.75 -3.33
CA ILE A 338 -3.64 -18.37 -2.76
C ILE A 338 -3.85 -19.76 -3.36
N ASP A 339 -4.19 -20.72 -2.51
CA ASP A 339 -4.58 -22.08 -2.90
C ASP A 339 -6.04 -22.16 -3.36
N PHE A 340 -6.35 -23.21 -4.06
CA PHE A 340 -7.71 -23.60 -4.42
C PHE A 340 -8.16 -24.83 -3.61
N TYR A 341 -9.45 -24.94 -3.36
CA TYR A 341 -10.01 -26.20 -2.91
C TYR A 341 -9.74 -27.30 -3.95
N PRO A 342 -9.32 -28.51 -3.56
CA PRO A 342 -8.91 -29.57 -4.47
C PRO A 342 -9.97 -29.86 -5.57
N GLY A 343 -9.52 -29.84 -6.83
CA GLY A 343 -10.38 -30.13 -7.99
C GLY A 343 -11.37 -29.03 -8.37
N THR A 344 -11.23 -27.84 -7.82
CA THR A 344 -12.08 -26.68 -8.12
C THR A 344 -11.25 -25.45 -8.50
N ASN A 345 -11.92 -24.39 -9.00
CA ASN A 345 -11.35 -23.05 -9.17
C ASN A 345 -11.80 -22.09 -8.04
N LYS A 346 -12.39 -22.61 -6.96
CA LYS A 346 -12.75 -21.82 -5.79
C LYS A 346 -11.54 -21.69 -4.87
N VAL A 347 -11.21 -20.45 -4.49
CA VAL A 347 -10.06 -20.16 -3.62
C VAL A 347 -10.32 -20.58 -2.18
N ASP A 348 -9.28 -21.11 -1.53
CA ASP A 348 -9.27 -21.44 -0.09
C ASP A 348 -8.51 -20.34 0.69
N PHE A 349 -9.26 -19.37 1.22
CA PHE A 349 -8.68 -18.28 2.00
C PHE A 349 -8.12 -18.71 3.37
N ALA A 350 -8.44 -19.91 3.85
CA ALA A 350 -7.91 -20.43 5.11
C ALA A 350 -6.56 -21.14 4.93
N SER A 351 -6.20 -21.50 3.69
CA SER A 351 -4.93 -22.15 3.41
C SER A 351 -3.74 -21.21 3.63
N CYS A 352 -2.76 -21.68 4.40
CA CYS A 352 -1.46 -21.06 4.57
C CYS A 352 -0.31 -21.92 4.01
N THR A 353 -0.62 -22.89 3.16
CA THR A 353 0.34 -23.86 2.59
C THR A 353 1.46 -23.16 1.84
N ILE A 354 1.15 -22.08 1.09
CA ILE A 354 2.12 -21.29 0.36
C ILE A 354 2.69 -20.20 1.27
N THR A 355 1.80 -19.43 1.91
CA THR A 355 2.16 -18.32 2.81
C THR A 355 0.95 -17.84 3.60
N GLU A 356 1.18 -17.28 4.78
CA GLU A 356 0.17 -16.50 5.52
C GLU A 356 -0.04 -15.08 4.93
N ASN A 357 0.83 -14.65 4.00
CA ASN A 357 0.77 -13.34 3.37
C ASN A 357 0.05 -13.35 2.03
N THR A 358 -1.04 -14.10 1.94
CA THR A 358 -1.93 -14.07 0.78
C THR A 358 -2.51 -12.67 0.60
N ARG A 359 -2.60 -12.20 -0.67
CA ARG A 359 -2.99 -10.82 -0.98
C ARG A 359 -4.01 -10.75 -2.11
N VAL A 360 -4.79 -9.67 -2.11
CA VAL A 360 -5.55 -9.23 -3.28
C VAL A 360 -5.25 -7.76 -3.57
N SER A 361 -5.05 -7.43 -4.86
CA SER A 361 -5.08 -6.05 -5.36
C SER A 361 -6.28 -5.84 -6.26
N TYR A 362 -6.90 -4.67 -6.13
CA TYR A 362 -8.04 -4.27 -6.97
C TYR A 362 -8.10 -2.75 -7.09
N PRO A 363 -8.66 -2.22 -8.20
CA PRO A 363 -8.87 -0.79 -8.36
C PRO A 363 -9.87 -0.25 -7.33
N LEU A 364 -9.71 1.01 -6.92
CA LEU A 364 -10.56 1.62 -5.89
C LEU A 364 -12.05 1.64 -6.29
N TYR A 365 -12.37 1.71 -7.58
CA TYR A 365 -13.76 1.66 -8.07
C TYR A 365 -14.44 0.29 -7.89
N HIS A 366 -13.74 -0.73 -7.39
CA HIS A 366 -14.38 -1.97 -6.94
C HIS A 366 -15.10 -1.80 -5.59
N ILE A 367 -14.77 -0.76 -4.83
CA ILE A 367 -15.41 -0.39 -3.56
C ILE A 367 -16.56 0.57 -3.84
N GLU A 368 -17.77 0.19 -3.39
CA GLU A 368 -19.02 0.89 -3.71
C GLU A 368 -19.06 2.34 -3.20
N ASN A 369 -18.55 2.57 -1.98
CA ASN A 369 -18.55 3.89 -1.33
C ASN A 369 -17.19 4.61 -1.45
N ALA A 370 -16.35 4.27 -2.44
CA ALA A 370 -15.12 5.00 -2.70
C ALA A 370 -15.40 6.43 -3.19
N VAL A 371 -14.58 7.38 -2.73
CA VAL A 371 -14.69 8.79 -3.10
C VAL A 371 -13.90 9.06 -4.38
N GLU A 372 -14.50 9.75 -5.33
CA GLU A 372 -13.83 10.18 -6.56
C GLU A 372 -14.03 11.69 -6.79
N PRO A 373 -12.94 12.49 -6.99
CA PRO A 373 -11.55 12.08 -6.79
C PRO A 373 -11.26 11.72 -5.33
N SER A 374 -10.23 10.88 -5.10
CA SER A 374 -9.87 10.38 -3.76
C SER A 374 -9.18 11.47 -2.91
N VAL A 375 -9.96 12.51 -2.57
CA VAL A 375 -9.54 13.66 -1.75
C VAL A 375 -10.54 13.87 -0.61
N GLY A 376 -10.08 14.47 0.48
CA GLY A 376 -10.92 14.82 1.63
C GLY A 376 -10.56 16.20 2.17
N ASN A 377 -11.42 16.72 3.03
CA ASN A 377 -11.21 18.00 3.72
C ASN A 377 -10.09 17.89 4.77
N ILE A 378 -9.81 18.98 5.47
CA ILE A 378 -8.90 18.99 6.62
C ILE A 378 -9.44 18.01 7.67
N PRO A 379 -8.62 17.06 8.18
CA PRO A 379 -9.05 16.09 9.15
C PRO A 379 -9.58 16.69 10.45
N ASN A 380 -10.70 16.18 10.91
CA ASN A 380 -11.31 16.52 12.19
C ASN A 380 -10.87 15.54 13.28
N ASN A 381 -10.58 14.29 12.90
CA ASN A 381 -10.19 13.24 13.81
C ASN A 381 -9.02 12.42 13.24
N VAL A 382 -8.08 12.07 14.11
CA VAL A 382 -6.93 11.21 13.82
C VAL A 382 -6.95 10.06 14.83
N PHE A 383 -6.95 8.83 14.34
CA PHE A 383 -6.95 7.62 15.15
C PHE A 383 -5.61 6.89 15.03
N PHE A 384 -4.95 6.62 16.14
CA PHE A 384 -3.81 5.71 16.23
C PHE A 384 -4.31 4.34 16.68
N LEU A 385 -4.35 3.40 15.76
CA LEU A 385 -4.79 2.03 16.03
C LEU A 385 -3.62 1.21 16.54
N THR A 386 -3.80 0.56 17.67
CA THR A 386 -2.83 -0.36 18.24
C THR A 386 -3.50 -1.70 18.55
N TYR A 387 -2.72 -2.77 18.54
CA TYR A 387 -3.10 -4.05 19.11
C TYR A 387 -2.21 -4.29 20.33
N ASP A 388 -2.75 -4.10 21.51
CA ASP A 388 -2.06 -4.41 22.76
C ASP A 388 -2.34 -5.86 23.17
N ALA A 389 -1.32 -6.73 23.09
CA ALA A 389 -1.43 -8.12 23.53
C ALA A 389 -1.27 -8.29 25.05
N TYR A 390 -0.92 -7.21 25.76
CA TYR A 390 -0.72 -7.22 27.21
C TYR A 390 -1.94 -6.77 27.99
N GLY A 391 -2.96 -6.23 27.30
CA GLY A 391 -4.25 -5.87 27.86
C GLY A 391 -4.23 -4.73 28.89
N VAL A 392 -3.27 -3.81 28.76
CA VAL A 392 -3.08 -2.71 29.71
C VAL A 392 -3.40 -1.34 29.13
N LEU A 393 -3.35 -1.17 27.81
CA LEU A 393 -3.76 0.08 27.17
C LEU A 393 -5.29 0.23 27.16
N PRO A 394 -5.80 1.45 27.41
CA PRO A 394 -7.24 1.70 27.37
C PRO A 394 -7.81 1.45 25.96
N PRO A 395 -9.08 1.01 25.86
CA PRO A 395 -9.76 0.79 24.58
C PRO A 395 -9.81 2.04 23.70
N ILE A 396 -10.02 3.20 24.33
CA ILE A 396 -9.93 4.52 23.69
C ILE A 396 -9.35 5.53 24.67
N SER A 397 -8.52 6.41 24.15
CA SER A 397 -8.02 7.57 24.91
C SER A 397 -7.79 8.78 24.00
N ARG A 398 -8.00 9.98 24.56
CA ARG A 398 -7.67 11.23 23.89
C ARG A 398 -6.20 11.60 24.16
N LEU A 399 -5.51 12.05 23.12
CA LEU A 399 -4.11 12.45 23.18
C LEU A 399 -3.99 13.97 23.06
N ASN A 400 -3.16 14.59 23.89
CA ASN A 400 -2.69 15.95 23.62
C ASN A 400 -1.59 15.94 22.53
N SER A 401 -1.17 17.13 22.06
CA SER A 401 -0.22 17.25 20.96
C SER A 401 1.12 16.54 21.23
N ALA A 402 1.67 16.66 22.44
CA ALA A 402 2.94 16.03 22.81
C ALA A 402 2.81 14.50 22.85
N GLN A 403 1.73 13.99 23.45
CA GLN A 403 1.40 12.55 23.44
C GLN A 403 1.19 12.02 22.03
N ALA A 404 0.46 12.75 21.19
CA ALA A 404 0.25 12.35 19.80
C ALA A 404 1.59 12.17 19.06
N MET A 405 2.53 13.12 19.18
CA MET A 405 3.86 13.01 18.57
C MET A 405 4.68 11.87 19.18
N TYR A 406 4.64 11.66 20.50
CA TYR A 406 5.34 10.58 21.19
C TYR A 406 4.86 9.19 20.71
N TYR A 407 3.52 8.96 20.73
CA TYR A 407 2.95 7.68 20.32
C TYR A 407 3.04 7.47 18.80
N PHE A 408 2.97 8.52 18.00
CA PHE A 408 3.22 8.46 16.56
C PHE A 408 4.66 8.03 16.25
N MET A 409 5.66 8.66 16.88
CA MET A 409 7.07 8.26 16.72
C MET A 409 7.34 6.84 17.23
N SER A 410 6.63 6.40 18.25
CA SER A 410 6.73 5.03 18.78
C SER A 410 6.14 4.02 17.80
N GLY A 411 4.94 4.25 17.26
CA GLY A 411 4.25 3.36 16.32
C GLY A 411 4.05 1.96 16.88
N PHE A 412 3.45 1.87 18.09
CA PHE A 412 3.33 0.62 18.85
C PHE A 412 2.23 -0.30 18.33
N THR A 413 2.55 -1.59 18.31
CA THR A 413 1.59 -2.70 18.27
C THR A 413 2.24 -3.96 18.84
N ALA A 414 1.46 -5.00 19.14
CA ALA A 414 1.98 -6.34 19.34
C ALA A 414 1.68 -7.19 18.09
N LYS A 415 2.67 -7.91 17.60
CA LYS A 415 2.48 -8.99 16.64
C LYS A 415 1.99 -10.22 17.42
N VAL A 416 0.97 -10.87 16.92
CA VAL A 416 0.46 -12.13 17.47
C VAL A 416 0.57 -13.24 16.43
N ALA A 417 0.44 -14.50 16.86
CA ALA A 417 0.46 -15.65 15.97
C ALA A 417 -0.49 -15.43 14.77
N GLY A 418 -0.07 -15.81 13.56
CA GLY A 418 -0.84 -15.63 12.32
C GLY A 418 -0.77 -14.22 11.71
N THR A 419 -0.08 -13.25 12.32
CA THR A 419 0.10 -11.90 11.72
C THR A 419 1.34 -11.81 10.83
N GLU A 420 2.39 -12.58 11.13
CA GLU A 420 3.61 -12.74 10.33
C GLU A 420 4.18 -14.14 10.50
N ALA A 421 4.85 -14.66 9.47
CA ALA A 421 5.49 -15.98 9.50
C ALA A 421 6.48 -16.10 10.67
N GLY A 422 6.40 -17.20 11.43
CA GLY A 422 7.30 -17.51 12.56
C GLY A 422 6.96 -16.83 13.88
N VAL A 423 5.87 -16.09 13.98
CA VAL A 423 5.40 -15.49 15.24
C VAL A 423 4.46 -16.48 15.94
N THR A 424 4.95 -17.14 17.00
CA THR A 424 4.18 -18.08 17.82
C THR A 424 3.68 -17.46 19.12
N GLU A 425 4.36 -16.42 19.62
CA GLU A 425 4.05 -15.70 20.85
C GLU A 425 3.94 -14.20 20.57
N PRO A 426 3.14 -13.45 21.35
CA PRO A 426 3.03 -12.01 21.18
C PRO A 426 4.38 -11.29 21.32
N GLN A 427 4.74 -10.48 20.33
CA GLN A 427 5.98 -9.73 20.31
C GLN A 427 5.69 -8.23 20.25
N LEU A 428 6.28 -7.48 21.18
CA LEU A 428 6.28 -6.01 21.12
C LEU A 428 6.91 -5.54 19.81
N THR A 429 6.22 -4.69 19.08
CA THR A 429 6.70 -4.13 17.83
C THR A 429 6.52 -2.62 17.85
N PHE A 430 7.60 -1.92 17.54
CA PHE A 430 7.64 -0.48 17.37
C PHE A 430 8.06 -0.16 15.94
N SER A 431 7.19 0.49 15.20
CA SER A 431 7.46 0.93 13.83
C SER A 431 7.20 2.42 13.73
N ALA A 432 8.25 3.20 13.76
CA ALA A 432 8.17 4.66 13.80
C ALA A 432 7.17 5.20 12.78
N CYS A 433 6.32 6.11 13.22
CA CYS A 433 5.27 6.75 12.42
C CYS A 433 4.32 5.75 11.73
N PHE A 434 4.17 4.54 12.29
CA PHE A 434 3.43 3.41 11.73
C PHE A 434 3.90 2.97 10.32
N GLY A 435 5.10 3.40 9.89
CA GLY A 435 5.59 3.20 8.53
C GLY A 435 7.11 3.11 8.40
N ALA A 436 7.86 2.74 9.45
CA ALA A 436 9.32 2.77 9.47
C ALA A 436 10.03 2.23 8.22
N PRO A 437 9.61 1.13 7.57
CA PRO A 437 10.24 0.64 6.36
C PRO A 437 10.16 1.57 5.15
N PHE A 438 9.30 2.60 5.20
CA PHE A 438 9.04 3.51 4.08
C PHE A 438 9.49 4.95 4.33
N LEU A 439 10.14 5.20 5.47
CA LEU A 439 10.53 6.55 5.90
C LEU A 439 12.01 6.83 5.57
N PRO A 440 12.32 7.58 4.50
CA PRO A 440 13.69 7.99 4.22
C PRO A 440 14.23 8.99 5.24
N LEU A 441 13.39 9.93 5.70
CA LEU A 441 13.81 10.96 6.65
C LEU A 441 13.75 10.46 8.08
N HIS A 442 14.43 11.17 8.98
CA HIS A 442 14.34 10.87 10.42
C HIS A 442 12.89 11.00 10.93
N PRO A 443 12.38 10.08 11.76
CA PRO A 443 10.99 10.08 12.26
C PRO A 443 10.52 11.39 12.89
N SER A 444 11.42 12.15 13.52
CA SER A 444 11.10 13.47 14.09
C SER A 444 10.60 14.48 13.05
N ARG A 445 11.04 14.37 11.78
CA ARG A 445 10.57 15.26 10.71
C ARG A 445 9.10 15.03 10.38
N TYR A 446 8.66 13.78 10.37
CA TYR A 446 7.25 13.44 10.17
C TYR A 446 6.40 13.79 11.38
N ALA A 447 6.92 13.60 12.60
CA ALA A 447 6.25 14.01 13.83
C ALA A 447 6.09 15.54 13.90
N GLU A 448 7.08 16.32 13.50
CA GLU A 448 7.00 17.78 13.40
C GLU A 448 5.90 18.21 12.41
N LEU A 449 5.81 17.55 11.24
CA LEU A 449 4.76 17.82 10.26
C LEU A 449 3.38 17.49 10.83
N LEU A 450 3.22 16.35 11.50
CA LEU A 450 1.98 15.98 12.18
C LEU A 450 1.60 17.04 13.23
N GLY A 451 2.56 17.45 14.10
CA GLY A 451 2.32 18.46 15.11
C GLY A 451 1.82 19.78 14.53
N LYS A 452 2.46 20.27 13.46
CA LYS A 452 2.03 21.47 12.73
C LYS A 452 0.62 21.34 12.14
N LYS A 453 0.31 20.16 11.55
CA LYS A 453 -1.02 19.88 10.99
C LYS A 453 -2.10 19.84 12.07
N MET A 454 -1.85 19.15 13.20
CA MET A 454 -2.77 19.11 14.32
C MET A 454 -3.03 20.50 14.90
N GLN A 455 -1.98 21.31 15.07
CA GLN A 455 -2.11 22.67 15.59
C GLN A 455 -2.96 23.55 14.64
N ALA A 456 -2.72 23.43 13.34
CA ALA A 456 -3.44 24.24 12.33
C ALA A 456 -4.90 23.80 12.15
N SER A 457 -5.21 22.52 12.30
CA SER A 457 -6.56 21.95 12.07
C SER A 457 -7.43 21.93 13.33
N GLY A 458 -6.81 21.88 14.52
CA GLY A 458 -7.55 21.59 15.76
C GLY A 458 -8.08 20.16 15.83
N ALA A 459 -7.57 19.23 15.01
CA ALA A 459 -8.03 17.86 14.96
C ALA A 459 -7.88 17.14 16.30
N ASN A 460 -8.92 16.40 16.71
CA ASN A 460 -8.83 15.51 17.85
C ASN A 460 -7.96 14.29 17.51
N VAL A 461 -7.10 13.90 18.45
CA VAL A 461 -6.27 12.71 18.29
C VAL A 461 -6.65 11.66 19.31
N TRP A 462 -6.87 10.46 18.85
CA TRP A 462 -7.34 9.32 19.64
C TRP A 462 -6.38 8.15 19.50
N MET A 463 -6.13 7.43 20.57
CA MET A 463 -5.54 6.10 20.53
C MET A 463 -6.63 5.06 20.76
N ILE A 464 -6.70 4.07 19.86
CA ILE A 464 -7.67 2.97 19.90
C ILE A 464 -6.91 1.66 20.08
N ASN A 465 -7.17 0.96 21.16
CA ASN A 465 -6.67 -0.40 21.37
C ASN A 465 -7.68 -1.43 20.84
N THR A 466 -7.33 -2.13 19.77
CA THR A 466 -8.11 -3.24 19.18
C THR A 466 -7.65 -4.62 19.67
N GLY A 467 -6.72 -4.64 20.64
CA GLY A 467 -6.09 -5.84 21.19
C GLY A 467 -6.84 -6.44 22.39
N MET A 468 -6.07 -6.90 23.38
CA MET A 468 -6.58 -7.61 24.54
C MET A 468 -7.12 -6.65 25.61
N ILE A 469 -8.07 -7.15 26.38
CA ILE A 469 -8.63 -6.51 27.57
C ILE A 469 -8.91 -7.56 28.65
N GLY A 470 -8.78 -7.16 29.93
CA GLY A 470 -9.03 -8.03 31.08
C GLY A 470 -7.94 -9.07 31.34
N GLY A 471 -6.83 -9.01 30.60
CA GLY A 471 -5.68 -9.89 30.76
C GLY A 471 -4.77 -9.87 29.53
N VAL A 472 -3.61 -10.50 29.66
CA VAL A 472 -2.68 -10.72 28.55
C VAL A 472 -3.27 -11.68 27.50
N TYR A 473 -2.63 -11.76 26.34
CA TYR A 473 -2.96 -12.77 25.31
C TYR A 473 -3.00 -14.18 25.94
N GLY A 474 -4.04 -14.94 25.61
CA GLY A 474 -4.30 -16.26 26.20
C GLY A 474 -5.06 -16.25 27.55
N VAL A 475 -5.20 -15.09 28.20
CA VAL A 475 -5.95 -14.93 29.47
C VAL A 475 -7.13 -13.98 29.28
N GLY A 476 -6.88 -12.78 28.76
CA GLY A 476 -7.90 -11.80 28.44
C GLY A 476 -8.68 -12.15 27.16
N SER A 477 -9.57 -11.24 26.76
CA SER A 477 -10.32 -11.35 25.51
C SER A 477 -9.96 -10.22 24.57
N ARG A 478 -10.02 -10.47 23.24
CA ARG A 478 -9.87 -9.41 22.25
C ARG A 478 -11.05 -8.44 22.33
N MET A 479 -10.76 -7.13 22.22
CA MET A 479 -11.80 -6.09 22.12
C MET A 479 -12.77 -6.40 20.97
N LYS A 480 -14.05 -6.44 21.27
CA LYS A 480 -15.08 -6.76 20.28
C LYS A 480 -15.22 -5.61 19.26
N LEU A 481 -15.26 -5.96 17.98
CA LEU A 481 -15.40 -5.00 16.88
C LEU A 481 -16.58 -4.03 17.04
N PRO A 482 -17.78 -4.44 17.48
CA PRO A 482 -18.88 -3.53 17.74
C PRO A 482 -18.55 -2.43 18.76
N TYR A 483 -17.81 -2.75 19.82
CA TYR A 483 -17.38 -1.75 20.82
C TYR A 483 -16.35 -0.78 20.23
N THR A 484 -15.39 -1.28 19.46
CA THR A 484 -14.43 -0.43 18.76
C THR A 484 -15.13 0.53 17.81
N ARG A 485 -16.10 0.05 17.03
CA ARG A 485 -16.90 0.90 16.13
C ARG A 485 -17.74 1.92 16.89
N ALA A 486 -18.35 1.54 18.02
CA ALA A 486 -19.09 2.47 18.88
C ALA A 486 -18.20 3.62 19.40
N MET A 487 -16.98 3.31 19.87
CA MET A 487 -16.02 4.31 20.33
C MET A 487 -15.59 5.26 19.21
N ILE A 488 -15.29 4.73 18.02
CA ILE A 488 -14.92 5.54 16.85
C ILE A 488 -16.10 6.44 16.44
N THR A 489 -17.32 5.90 16.38
CA THR A 489 -18.53 6.67 16.06
C THR A 489 -18.75 7.78 17.09
N ALA A 490 -18.59 7.50 18.38
CA ALA A 490 -18.73 8.51 19.44
C ALA A 490 -17.66 9.63 19.32
N ALA A 491 -16.43 9.29 18.93
CA ALA A 491 -15.38 10.26 18.63
C ALA A 491 -15.73 11.12 17.39
N LEU A 492 -16.13 10.48 16.28
CA LEU A 492 -16.47 11.13 15.01
C LEU A 492 -17.68 12.09 15.16
N THR A 493 -18.69 11.70 15.95
CA THR A 493 -19.89 12.51 16.19
C THR A 493 -19.73 13.56 17.29
N GLY A 494 -18.54 13.66 17.89
CA GLY A 494 -18.25 14.63 18.96
C GLY A 494 -18.82 14.26 20.33
N LYS A 495 -19.55 13.16 20.49
CA LYS A 495 -20.14 12.73 21.77
C LYS A 495 -19.11 12.55 22.89
N LEU A 496 -17.87 12.16 22.53
CA LEU A 496 -16.79 12.04 23.50
C LEU A 496 -16.27 13.40 24.02
N ASN A 497 -16.65 14.54 23.42
CA ASN A 497 -16.30 15.85 23.96
C ASN A 497 -17.21 16.25 25.15
N GLU A 498 -18.32 15.54 25.35
CA GLU A 498 -19.36 15.86 26.33
C GLU A 498 -19.27 14.98 27.59
N VAL A 499 -18.32 14.01 27.64
CA VAL A 499 -18.17 13.09 28.76
C VAL A 499 -17.04 13.49 29.69
N GLU A 500 -17.08 12.99 30.93
CA GLU A 500 -15.98 13.14 31.86
C GLU A 500 -14.82 12.21 31.53
N TYR A 501 -13.60 12.64 31.86
CA TYR A 501 -12.37 11.90 31.65
C TYR A 501 -11.65 11.64 32.99
N PHE A 502 -10.88 10.57 33.02
CA PHE A 502 -9.86 10.36 34.04
C PHE A 502 -8.50 10.10 33.38
N LYS A 503 -7.43 10.35 34.11
CA LYS A 503 -6.06 10.22 33.60
C LYS A 503 -5.47 8.89 34.03
N HIS A 504 -4.95 8.12 33.05
CA HIS A 504 -4.25 6.88 33.33
C HIS A 504 -2.95 7.15 34.13
N PRO A 505 -2.72 6.49 35.28
CA PRO A 505 -1.60 6.84 36.18
C PRO A 505 -0.21 6.61 35.56
N VAL A 506 -0.05 5.56 34.75
CA VAL A 506 1.21 5.19 34.09
C VAL A 506 1.39 5.91 32.75
N PHE A 507 0.43 5.77 31.84
CA PHE A 507 0.56 6.30 30.47
C PHE A 507 0.14 7.78 30.34
N GLY A 508 -0.48 8.37 31.35
CA GLY A 508 -0.91 9.75 31.33
C GLY A 508 -2.03 10.07 30.35
N LEU A 509 -2.66 9.05 29.74
CA LEU A 509 -3.70 9.14 28.72
C LEU A 509 -5.04 9.57 29.34
N GLU A 510 -5.80 10.40 28.63
CA GLU A 510 -7.16 10.78 29.04
C GLU A 510 -8.17 9.75 28.53
N ILE A 511 -8.85 9.09 29.47
CA ILE A 511 -9.79 8.00 29.21
C ILE A 511 -11.21 8.48 29.51
N PRO A 512 -12.18 8.33 28.57
CA PRO A 512 -13.57 8.70 28.84
C PRO A 512 -14.16 7.75 29.88
N LYS A 513 -14.93 8.30 30.84
CA LYS A 513 -15.61 7.50 31.88
C LYS A 513 -16.81 6.74 31.34
N SER A 514 -17.37 7.18 30.22
CA SER A 514 -18.50 6.54 29.54
C SER A 514 -18.42 6.70 28.04
N CYS A 515 -18.99 5.73 27.31
CA CYS A 515 -19.15 5.75 25.87
C CYS A 515 -20.41 4.95 25.52
N ASP A 516 -21.33 5.54 24.76
CA ASP A 516 -22.57 4.89 24.34
C ASP A 516 -22.28 3.56 23.63
N GLY A 517 -22.97 2.49 24.03
CA GLY A 517 -22.80 1.17 23.45
C GLY A 517 -21.56 0.39 23.91
N VAL A 518 -20.78 0.93 24.86
CA VAL A 518 -19.62 0.27 25.44
C VAL A 518 -19.80 0.14 26.97
N PRO A 519 -19.66 -1.05 27.56
CA PRO A 519 -19.70 -1.22 29.01
C PRO A 519 -18.61 -0.38 29.69
N SER A 520 -18.98 0.43 30.69
CA SER A 520 -18.06 1.39 31.32
C SER A 520 -16.87 0.71 32.02
N GLU A 521 -17.06 -0.50 32.53
CA GLU A 521 -15.99 -1.30 33.15
C GLU A 521 -14.89 -1.70 32.16
N LEU A 522 -15.18 -1.73 30.84
CA LEU A 522 -14.17 -2.00 29.82
C LEU A 522 -13.33 -0.74 29.52
N LEU A 523 -13.85 0.46 29.74
CA LEU A 523 -13.11 1.70 29.45
C LEU A 523 -11.92 1.88 30.38
N ASN A 524 -12.01 1.43 31.64
CA ASN A 524 -10.89 1.40 32.57
C ASN A 524 -10.21 0.02 32.53
N PRO A 525 -9.06 -0.12 31.83
CA PRO A 525 -8.45 -1.44 31.66
C PRO A 525 -8.06 -2.10 32.98
N ARG A 526 -7.70 -1.31 34.02
CA ARG A 526 -7.38 -1.85 35.34
C ARG A 526 -8.58 -2.53 35.99
N GLU A 527 -9.78 -1.96 35.84
CA GLU A 527 -11.01 -2.54 36.40
C GLU A 527 -11.42 -3.82 35.65
N ALA A 528 -11.09 -3.95 34.39
CA ALA A 528 -11.36 -5.16 33.61
C ALA A 528 -10.48 -6.37 34.02
N TRP A 529 -9.35 -6.16 34.70
CA TRP A 529 -8.52 -7.25 35.19
C TRP A 529 -9.03 -7.79 36.53
N THR A 530 -8.95 -9.10 36.74
CA THR A 530 -9.26 -9.74 38.02
C THR A 530 -8.20 -9.40 39.08
N ASP A 531 -6.91 -9.53 38.70
CA ASP A 531 -5.77 -9.17 39.55
C ASP A 531 -5.23 -7.78 39.19
N LYS A 532 -5.54 -6.81 40.06
CA LYS A 532 -5.13 -5.41 39.87
C LYS A 532 -3.61 -5.21 40.00
N SER A 533 -2.96 -6.03 40.84
CA SER A 533 -1.50 -5.95 41.03
C SER A 533 -0.75 -6.49 39.81
N ALA A 534 -1.26 -7.57 39.20
CA ALA A 534 -0.72 -8.09 37.97
C ALA A 534 -0.90 -7.08 36.81
N TYR A 535 -2.05 -6.38 36.75
CA TYR A 535 -2.25 -5.26 35.81
C TYR A 535 -1.19 -4.18 35.99
N ASP A 536 -1.01 -3.69 37.24
CA ASP A 536 -0.07 -2.60 37.55
C ASP A 536 1.36 -2.98 37.14
N ALA A 537 1.80 -4.21 37.45
CA ALA A 537 3.11 -4.72 37.04
C ALA A 537 3.27 -4.79 35.51
N GLN A 538 2.23 -5.26 34.81
CA GLN A 538 2.27 -5.36 33.35
C GLN A 538 2.24 -3.98 32.66
N ALA A 539 1.52 -2.99 33.25
CA ALA A 539 1.50 -1.62 32.74
C ALA A 539 2.89 -0.96 32.87
N ILE A 540 3.60 -1.16 33.98
CA ILE A 540 4.98 -0.68 34.14
C ILE A 540 5.91 -1.33 33.13
N LYS A 541 5.82 -2.65 32.93
CA LYS A 541 6.64 -3.37 31.94
C LYS A 541 6.44 -2.82 30.51
N LEU A 542 5.20 -2.50 30.12
CA LEU A 542 4.94 -1.88 28.82
C LEU A 542 5.50 -0.44 28.77
N ALA A 543 5.39 0.34 29.87
CA ALA A 543 5.95 1.68 29.97
C ALA A 543 7.48 1.68 29.80
N GLU A 544 8.17 0.73 30.44
CA GLU A 544 9.63 0.52 30.25
C GLU A 544 9.98 0.25 28.78
N ALA A 545 9.20 -0.59 28.11
CA ALA A 545 9.42 -0.89 26.69
C ALA A 545 9.24 0.35 25.78
N PHE A 546 8.21 1.19 26.05
CA PHE A 546 8.04 2.47 25.36
C PHE A 546 9.23 3.40 25.58
N ASN A 547 9.66 3.59 26.83
CA ASN A 547 10.77 4.47 27.17
C ASN A 547 12.07 4.00 26.51
N LYS A 548 12.38 2.71 26.61
CA LYS A 548 13.56 2.11 25.95
C LYS A 548 13.52 2.28 24.44
N ASN A 549 12.35 2.06 23.80
CA ASN A 549 12.23 2.28 22.34
C ASN A 549 12.45 3.75 21.97
N PHE A 550 12.04 4.69 22.83
CA PHE A 550 12.10 6.12 22.52
C PHE A 550 13.51 6.73 22.71
N GLU A 551 14.43 6.08 23.43
CA GLU A 551 15.81 6.53 23.62
C GLU A 551 16.51 6.91 22.31
N LYS A 552 16.28 6.15 21.24
CA LYS A 552 16.85 6.40 19.91
C LYS A 552 16.38 7.70 19.24
N PHE A 553 15.30 8.32 19.75
CA PHE A 553 14.75 9.57 19.24
C PHE A 553 15.05 10.77 20.14
N ALA A 554 15.55 10.54 21.36
CA ALA A 554 15.69 11.56 22.40
C ALA A 554 16.55 12.76 21.96
N GLY A 555 17.61 12.52 21.16
CA GLY A 555 18.49 13.59 20.68
C GLY A 555 17.89 14.48 19.58
N ASN A 556 16.78 14.05 18.96
CA ASN A 556 16.15 14.74 17.83
C ASN A 556 14.68 15.09 18.09
N THR A 557 14.30 15.27 19.37
CA THR A 557 12.93 15.60 19.77
C THR A 557 12.90 16.69 20.82
N THR A 558 11.73 17.31 21.06
CA THR A 558 11.59 18.40 22.05
C THR A 558 11.42 17.86 23.46
N ALA A 559 11.78 18.68 24.48
CA ALA A 559 11.56 18.34 25.87
C ALA A 559 10.07 18.07 26.20
N GLU A 560 9.15 18.74 25.50
CA GLU A 560 7.71 18.55 25.65
C GLU A 560 7.27 17.13 25.22
N ILE A 561 7.79 16.64 24.08
CA ILE A 561 7.52 15.27 23.59
C ILE A 561 8.14 14.25 24.54
N LEU A 562 9.36 14.48 25.05
CA LEU A 562 9.99 13.60 26.04
C LEU A 562 9.18 13.53 27.34
N ALA A 563 8.61 14.65 27.79
CA ALA A 563 7.78 14.72 29.01
C ALA A 563 6.43 13.96 28.85
N ALA A 564 6.02 13.64 27.63
CA ALA A 564 4.83 12.84 27.34
C ALA A 564 5.06 11.32 27.47
N ALA A 565 6.28 10.89 27.77
CA ALA A 565 6.64 9.49 27.99
C ALA A 565 5.84 8.86 29.15
N PRO A 566 5.51 7.56 29.10
CA PRO A 566 4.92 6.83 30.21
C PRO A 566 5.79 6.88 31.47
N LYS A 567 5.15 6.96 32.63
CA LYS A 567 5.83 7.00 33.93
C LYS A 567 6.11 5.58 34.43
N LEU A 568 7.28 5.39 35.06
CA LEU A 568 7.69 4.10 35.63
C LEU A 568 7.20 3.89 37.07
N SER A 569 6.49 4.86 37.66
CA SER A 569 5.83 4.71 38.96
C SER A 569 4.39 5.18 38.81
N ALA A 570 3.45 4.38 39.26
CA ALA A 570 2.08 4.84 39.46
C ALA A 570 2.11 5.93 40.54
N GLN A 571 1.99 7.22 40.19
CA GLN A 571 1.70 8.25 41.16
C GLN A 571 0.24 8.06 41.58
N ALA A 572 0.05 7.81 42.89
CA ALA A 572 -1.26 7.70 43.54
C ALA A 572 -2.11 8.97 43.36
#